data_d2bfb84487ff2b057a39a21189064f15
#
_entry.id   d2bfb84487ff2b057a39a21189064f15
#
_cell.length_a   1.000
_cell.length_b   1.000
_cell.length_c   1.000
_cell.angle_alpha   90.00
_cell.angle_beta   90.00
_cell.angle_gamma   90.00
#
_symmetry.space_group_name_H-M   'P 1'
#
loop_
_entity.id
_entity.type
_entity.pdbx_description
1 polymer ?
#
loop_
_entity_poly.entity_id
_entity_poly.type
_entity_poly.pdbx_seq_one_letter_code
_entity_poly.pdbx_strand_id
1 'polypeptide(L)'
;MRKVHFLIVSALLLSLSLVAPSAASAAAIGPAGCGARVGTVAAAATTTVWMAGDSTMANPSATCPVGWATEFDSLFHSNIVVNNLAVAGRSIQTWLYEGNVTSTIGSNGECVLGSTTYSSRWQQVLTGMKAGDYLFIQFGINDGSTTCPRHVGTARYQELMTTMAQAALARGAHPVLLTAVAAITCSGSTAVKNRGFVTQTNAAGAATGSPVIDLQTLSVDYYNSLGLCPNNGDYTSGPLGQFFCNDHTHFEAYGARRIARLVTGALRTQKIPLADSLL
;
A
#
# COMPACT_ATOMS: atom_id res chain seq x y z
N MET A 1 16.70 54.22 -26.96
CA MET A 1 17.96 54.19 -27.76
C MET A 1 19.10 53.81 -26.82
N ARG A 2 19.89 52.87 -27.15
CA ARG A 2 21.12 52.22 -26.65
C ARG A 2 20.87 50.79 -26.16
N LYS A 3 21.15 49.89 -27.10
CA LYS A 3 21.35 48.45 -26.86
C LYS A 3 22.70 48.27 -26.16
N VAL A 4 22.70 47.55 -25.04
CA VAL A 4 23.92 47.07 -24.39
C VAL A 4 24.01 45.56 -24.64
N HIS A 5 25.04 45.15 -25.37
CA HIS A 5 25.38 43.76 -25.60
C HIS A 5 26.29 43.31 -24.47
N PHE A 6 25.88 42.24 -23.76
CA PHE A 6 26.77 41.53 -22.83
C PHE A 6 27.35 40.30 -23.54
N LEU A 7 28.68 40.34 -23.76
CA LEU A 7 29.46 39.20 -24.19
C LEU A 7 29.76 38.34 -22.97
N ILE A 8 29.31 37.06 -23.06
CA ILE A 8 29.71 36.04 -22.10
C ILE A 8 30.91 35.31 -22.68
N VAL A 9 32.05 35.47 -22.04
CA VAL A 9 33.30 34.73 -22.34
C VAL A 9 33.23 33.41 -21.54
N SER A 10 33.12 32.28 -22.24
CA SER A 10 33.23 30.95 -21.64
C SER A 10 34.69 30.55 -21.54
N ALA A 11 35.19 30.43 -20.31
CA ALA A 11 36.51 29.87 -20.04
C ALA A 11 36.40 28.32 -19.95
N LEU A 12 37.04 27.64 -20.89
CA LEU A 12 37.17 26.18 -20.94
C LEU A 12 38.37 25.80 -20.04
N LEU A 13 38.12 25.18 -18.89
CA LEU A 13 39.16 24.56 -18.06
C LEU A 13 39.38 23.10 -18.48
N LEU A 14 40.50 22.85 -19.11
CA LEU A 14 41.01 21.51 -19.44
C LEU A 14 41.65 20.92 -18.16
N SER A 15 41.05 19.90 -17.56
CA SER A 15 41.65 19.10 -16.49
C SER A 15 42.44 17.93 -17.06
N LEU A 16 43.74 17.99 -16.95
CA LEU A 16 44.66 16.90 -17.30
C LEU A 16 44.63 15.85 -16.18
N SER A 17 44.14 14.66 -16.46
CA SER A 17 44.21 13.51 -15.53
C SER A 17 45.52 12.77 -15.74
N LEU A 18 46.41 12.80 -14.75
CA LEU A 18 47.59 11.95 -14.71
C LEU A 18 47.18 10.51 -14.36
N VAL A 19 47.45 9.61 -15.30
CA VAL A 19 47.34 8.14 -15.07
C VAL A 19 48.68 7.66 -14.49
N ALA A 20 48.68 7.16 -13.27
CA ALA A 20 49.83 6.48 -12.67
C ALA A 20 49.88 5.02 -13.11
N PRO A 21 51.06 4.45 -13.41
CA PRO A 21 51.15 3.02 -13.80
C PRO A 21 51.00 2.13 -12.57
N SER A 22 50.15 1.12 -12.68
CA SER A 22 49.92 0.07 -11.68
C SER A 22 51.12 -0.91 -11.70
N ALA A 23 51.79 -1.09 -10.58
CA ALA A 23 52.85 -2.09 -10.41
C ALA A 23 52.20 -3.50 -10.38
N ALA A 24 52.59 -4.35 -11.29
CA ALA A 24 52.23 -5.77 -11.29
C ALA A 24 53.00 -6.50 -10.19
N SER A 25 52.29 -6.95 -9.17
CA SER A 25 52.85 -7.86 -8.13
C SER A 25 52.79 -9.29 -8.61
N ALA A 26 53.99 -9.95 -8.71
CA ALA A 26 54.09 -11.35 -9.06
C ALA A 26 53.56 -12.20 -7.91
N ALA A 27 52.50 -12.98 -8.17
CA ALA A 27 51.98 -13.94 -7.22
C ALA A 27 52.82 -15.22 -7.20
N ALA A 28 53.37 -15.55 -6.03
CA ALA A 28 54.02 -16.85 -5.80
C ALA A 28 52.96 -17.98 -5.80
N ILE A 29 53.23 -19.02 -6.57
CA ILE A 29 52.40 -20.24 -6.62
C ILE A 29 52.76 -21.10 -5.41
N GLY A 30 51.89 -21.11 -4.39
CA GLY A 30 51.92 -22.03 -3.29
C GLY A 30 51.04 -23.27 -3.57
N PRO A 31 51.30 -24.44 -2.94
CA PRO A 31 50.60 -25.68 -3.26
C PRO A 31 49.08 -25.61 -2.95
N ALA A 32 48.31 -26.24 -3.85
CA ALA A 32 46.86 -26.32 -3.77
C ALA A 32 46.37 -27.07 -2.51
N GLY A 33 45.97 -26.33 -1.50
CA GLY A 33 45.16 -26.85 -0.39
C GLY A 33 43.69 -26.88 -0.81
N CYS A 34 43.04 -28.04 -0.78
CA CYS A 34 41.59 -28.17 -0.88
C CYS A 34 40.91 -27.52 0.32
N GLY A 35 40.80 -26.19 0.31
CA GLY A 35 39.94 -25.43 1.22
C GLY A 35 38.57 -25.30 0.59
N ALA A 36 37.58 -26.06 1.08
CA ALA A 36 36.20 -25.83 0.77
C ALA A 36 35.88 -24.36 1.09
N ARG A 37 35.62 -23.54 0.06
CA ARG A 37 35.04 -22.21 0.25
C ARG A 37 33.63 -22.42 0.79
N VAL A 38 33.48 -22.32 2.09
CA VAL A 38 32.18 -22.09 2.69
C VAL A 38 31.76 -20.72 2.20
N GLY A 39 31.04 -20.71 1.09
CA GLY A 39 30.38 -19.49 0.63
C GLY A 39 29.42 -19.07 1.74
N THR A 40 29.69 -17.96 2.40
CA THR A 40 28.69 -17.29 3.23
C THR A 40 27.53 -16.98 2.31
N VAL A 41 26.45 -17.76 2.41
CA VAL A 41 25.18 -17.41 1.78
C VAL A 41 24.77 -16.10 2.44
N ALA A 42 24.89 -15.00 1.72
CA ALA A 42 24.40 -13.73 2.20
C ALA A 42 22.92 -13.95 2.58
N ALA A 43 22.55 -13.63 3.81
CA ALA A 43 21.16 -13.69 4.22
C ALA A 43 20.34 -12.88 3.20
N ALA A 44 19.30 -13.49 2.64
CA ALA A 44 18.45 -12.81 1.68
C ALA A 44 17.95 -11.50 2.32
N ALA A 45 18.09 -10.38 1.60
CA ALA A 45 17.69 -9.09 2.13
C ALA A 45 16.19 -9.14 2.45
N THR A 46 15.82 -8.79 3.68
CA THR A 46 14.42 -8.75 4.11
C THR A 46 13.69 -7.63 3.39
N THR A 47 12.59 -7.97 2.71
CA THR A 47 11.67 -7.00 2.10
C THR A 47 10.54 -6.70 3.08
N THR A 48 10.24 -5.44 3.29
CA THR A 48 9.11 -5.02 4.12
C THR A 48 7.91 -4.66 3.25
N VAL A 49 6.76 -5.18 3.62
CA VAL A 49 5.45 -4.77 3.08
C VAL A 49 4.80 -3.83 4.09
N TRP A 50 4.82 -2.55 3.76
CA TRP A 50 4.16 -1.49 4.53
C TRP A 50 2.69 -1.42 4.14
N MET A 51 1.79 -1.38 5.10
CA MET A 51 0.36 -1.38 4.84
C MET A 51 -0.32 -0.15 5.45
N ALA A 52 -0.99 0.64 4.61
CA ALA A 52 -1.73 1.83 4.96
C ALA A 52 -3.21 1.65 4.61
N GLY A 53 -4.10 1.71 5.58
CA GLY A 53 -5.51 1.45 5.36
C GLY A 53 -6.39 1.71 6.58
N ASP A 54 -7.63 1.28 6.46
CA ASP A 54 -8.69 1.42 7.47
C ASP A 54 -8.94 0.13 8.27
N SER A 55 -10.13 0.03 8.89
CA SER A 55 -10.51 -1.11 9.75
C SER A 55 -10.55 -2.45 9.03
N THR A 56 -10.79 -2.46 7.71
CA THR A 56 -10.87 -3.70 6.93
C THR A 56 -9.49 -4.32 6.69
N MET A 57 -8.43 -3.54 6.91
CA MET A 57 -7.03 -3.94 6.80
C MET A 57 -6.33 -4.05 8.17
N ALA A 58 -6.79 -3.32 9.18
CA ALA A 58 -6.11 -3.13 10.47
C ALA A 58 -5.94 -4.43 11.28
N ASN A 59 -4.89 -4.48 12.09
CA ASN A 59 -4.74 -5.52 13.10
C ASN A 59 -5.89 -5.47 14.11
N PRO A 60 -6.38 -6.63 14.60
CA PRO A 60 -7.49 -6.66 15.52
C PRO A 60 -7.09 -6.10 16.91
N SER A 61 -8.02 -5.38 17.53
CA SER A 61 -7.94 -5.01 18.95
C SER A 61 -8.83 -5.89 19.82
N ALA A 62 -9.64 -6.75 19.21
CA ALA A 62 -10.55 -7.70 19.81
C ALA A 62 -10.71 -8.92 18.86
N THR A 63 -11.58 -9.87 19.23
CA THR A 63 -11.85 -11.06 18.38
C THR A 63 -12.39 -10.65 16.99
N CYS A 64 -13.18 -9.61 16.93
CA CYS A 64 -13.76 -9.02 15.73
C CYS A 64 -13.83 -7.48 15.88
N PRO A 65 -13.49 -6.68 14.87
CA PRO A 65 -13.11 -7.08 13.51
C PRO A 65 -11.65 -7.51 13.39
N VAL A 66 -11.39 -8.40 12.41
CA VAL A 66 -10.04 -8.78 11.96
C VAL A 66 -9.83 -8.19 10.57
N GLY A 67 -8.82 -7.33 10.40
CA GLY A 67 -8.47 -6.82 9.09
C GLY A 67 -7.66 -7.84 8.29
N TRP A 68 -7.85 -7.86 6.95
CA TRP A 68 -7.24 -8.86 6.09
C TRP A 68 -5.70 -8.83 6.11
N ALA A 69 -5.08 -7.68 6.41
CA ALA A 69 -3.63 -7.58 6.49
C ALA A 69 -3.03 -8.34 7.69
N THR A 70 -3.82 -8.62 8.73
CA THR A 70 -3.41 -9.47 9.85
C THR A 70 -3.04 -10.89 9.39
N GLU A 71 -3.75 -11.38 8.39
CA GLU A 71 -3.54 -12.71 7.82
C GLU A 71 -2.48 -12.71 6.70
N PHE A 72 -2.00 -11.54 6.29
CA PHE A 72 -1.18 -11.39 5.09
C PHE A 72 0.24 -11.91 5.29
N ASP A 73 0.84 -11.68 6.46
CA ASP A 73 2.20 -12.13 6.80
C ASP A 73 2.36 -13.64 6.66
N SER A 74 1.37 -14.41 7.12
CA SER A 74 1.39 -15.88 7.09
C SER A 74 1.34 -16.49 5.68
N LEU A 75 1.18 -15.67 4.64
CA LEU A 75 1.10 -16.13 3.25
C LEU A 75 2.44 -16.03 2.51
N PHE A 76 3.49 -15.55 3.18
CA PHE A 76 4.80 -15.34 2.58
C PHE A 76 5.90 -16.16 3.27
N HIS A 77 6.99 -16.36 2.54
CA HIS A 77 8.24 -16.87 3.11
C HIS A 77 8.85 -15.87 4.10
N SER A 78 9.72 -16.34 4.99
CA SER A 78 10.31 -15.57 6.09
C SER A 78 11.21 -14.39 5.68
N ASN A 79 11.49 -14.23 4.39
CA ASN A 79 12.20 -13.06 3.85
C ASN A 79 11.28 -11.83 3.65
N ILE A 80 9.97 -12.00 3.82
CA ILE A 80 8.99 -10.91 3.79
C ILE A 80 8.54 -10.62 5.22
N VAL A 81 8.49 -9.34 5.57
CA VAL A 81 7.94 -8.83 6.84
C VAL A 81 6.79 -7.89 6.54
N VAL A 82 5.61 -8.15 7.08
CA VAL A 82 4.45 -7.27 6.92
C VAL A 82 4.38 -6.31 8.10
N ASN A 83 4.50 -5.02 7.82
CA ASN A 83 4.31 -3.93 8.80
C ASN A 83 2.94 -3.28 8.58
N ASN A 84 1.94 -3.79 9.30
CA ASN A 84 0.57 -3.31 9.16
C ASN A 84 0.33 -2.09 10.05
N LEU A 85 0.24 -0.91 9.42
CA LEU A 85 -0.03 0.38 10.04
C LEU A 85 -1.46 0.89 9.78
N ALA A 86 -2.34 0.03 9.25
CA ALA A 86 -3.75 0.36 9.07
C ALA A 86 -4.45 0.61 10.40
N VAL A 87 -5.43 1.51 10.42
CA VAL A 87 -6.14 1.93 11.63
C VAL A 87 -7.64 2.05 11.38
N ALA A 88 -8.42 1.46 12.26
CA ALA A 88 -9.86 1.50 12.20
C ALA A 88 -10.42 2.93 12.16
N GLY A 89 -11.44 3.15 11.33
CA GLY A 89 -12.16 4.41 11.23
C GLY A 89 -11.42 5.53 10.50
N ARG A 90 -10.27 5.28 9.88
CA ARG A 90 -9.50 6.32 9.17
C ARG A 90 -9.89 6.40 7.69
N SER A 91 -10.13 7.62 7.22
CA SER A 91 -10.01 7.99 5.81
C SER A 91 -8.54 8.19 5.44
N ILE A 92 -8.23 8.28 4.16
CA ILE A 92 -6.85 8.53 3.71
C ILE A 92 -6.29 9.81 4.34
N GLN A 93 -7.11 10.87 4.46
CA GLN A 93 -6.68 12.14 5.05
C GLN A 93 -6.46 12.04 6.56
N THR A 94 -7.37 11.38 7.29
CA THR A 94 -7.21 11.20 8.75
C THR A 94 -6.11 10.21 9.09
N TRP A 95 -5.74 9.30 8.19
CA TRP A 95 -4.60 8.43 8.37
C TRP A 95 -3.28 9.19 8.17
N LEU A 96 -3.18 10.03 7.12
CA LEU A 96 -1.99 10.83 6.82
C LEU A 96 -1.75 11.95 7.85
N TYR A 97 -2.81 12.57 8.36
CA TYR A 97 -2.76 13.76 9.22
C TYR A 97 -3.46 13.54 10.56
N GLU A 98 -3.33 12.35 11.15
CA GLU A 98 -4.01 12.00 12.39
C GLU A 98 -3.83 13.07 13.48
N GLY A 99 -4.96 13.48 14.09
CA GLY A 99 -5.00 14.57 15.07
C GLY A 99 -5.00 15.98 14.48
N ASN A 100 -4.72 16.12 13.20
CA ASN A 100 -4.62 17.42 12.52
C ASN A 100 -5.79 17.72 11.57
N VAL A 101 -6.69 16.78 11.31
CA VAL A 101 -7.92 17.02 10.53
C VAL A 101 -9.01 17.52 11.48
N THR A 102 -9.52 18.73 11.23
CA THR A 102 -10.56 19.34 12.08
C THR A 102 -11.96 18.80 11.76
N SER A 103 -12.95 19.14 12.58
CA SER A 103 -14.37 18.85 12.33
C SER A 103 -15.03 19.86 11.39
N THR A 104 -14.29 20.82 10.82
CA THR A 104 -14.81 21.90 9.99
C THR A 104 -14.65 21.58 8.53
N ILE A 105 -15.72 21.77 7.73
CA ILE A 105 -15.64 21.79 6.25
C ILE A 105 -15.22 23.19 5.80
N GLY A 106 -14.18 23.26 5.00
CA GLY A 106 -13.69 24.48 4.38
C GLY A 106 -14.52 24.91 3.16
N SER A 107 -14.25 26.09 2.63
CA SER A 107 -14.94 26.65 1.44
C SER A 107 -14.74 25.82 0.16
N ASN A 108 -13.71 24.98 0.12
CA ASN A 108 -13.43 24.03 -0.98
C ASN A 108 -14.16 22.69 -0.82
N GLY A 109 -14.98 22.52 0.20
CA GLY A 109 -15.71 21.28 0.48
C GLY A 109 -14.89 20.20 1.20
N GLU A 110 -13.63 20.44 1.53
CA GLU A 110 -12.77 19.50 2.22
C GLU A 110 -12.67 19.80 3.72
N CYS A 111 -12.31 18.78 4.51
CA CYS A 111 -12.05 18.98 5.93
C CYS A 111 -10.77 19.81 6.13
N VAL A 112 -10.89 20.88 6.91
CA VAL A 112 -9.77 21.79 7.19
C VAL A 112 -8.68 21.06 7.97
N LEU A 113 -7.43 21.22 7.55
CA LEU A 113 -6.27 20.79 8.33
C LEU A 113 -5.88 21.88 9.34
N GLY A 114 -5.86 21.55 10.61
CA GLY A 114 -5.29 22.40 11.66
C GLY A 114 -3.76 22.49 11.59
N SER A 115 -3.13 21.45 11.00
CA SER A 115 -1.71 21.40 10.71
C SER A 115 -1.46 20.48 9.52
N THR A 116 -0.42 20.78 8.73
CA THR A 116 0.08 19.92 7.64
C THR A 116 1.11 18.90 8.10
N THR A 117 1.34 18.80 9.41
CA THR A 117 2.23 17.79 9.99
C THR A 117 1.65 16.40 9.77
N TYR A 118 2.43 15.52 9.17
CA TYR A 118 2.06 14.13 8.97
C TYR A 118 1.91 13.37 10.29
N SER A 119 1.04 12.36 10.28
CA SER A 119 0.90 11.41 11.39
C SER A 119 2.21 10.67 11.68
N SER A 120 2.38 10.22 12.91
CA SER A 120 3.54 9.40 13.29
C SER A 120 3.66 8.12 12.43
N ARG A 121 2.52 7.54 11.99
CA ARG A 121 2.50 6.36 11.12
C ARG A 121 3.08 6.67 9.74
N TRP A 122 2.64 7.75 9.13
CA TRP A 122 3.19 8.12 7.82
C TRP A 122 4.66 8.50 7.92
N GLN A 123 5.08 9.19 8.99
CA GLN A 123 6.48 9.45 9.25
C GLN A 123 7.30 8.16 9.42
N GLN A 124 6.74 7.15 10.13
CA GLN A 124 7.37 5.83 10.26
C GLN A 124 7.56 5.16 8.89
N VAL A 125 6.56 5.19 8.01
CA VAL A 125 6.68 4.68 6.63
C VAL A 125 7.78 5.45 5.89
N LEU A 126 7.75 6.78 5.92
CA LEU A 126 8.70 7.62 5.21
C LEU A 126 10.16 7.42 5.64
N THR A 127 10.39 7.11 6.91
CA THR A 127 11.73 6.91 7.46
C THR A 127 12.21 5.47 7.38
N GLY A 128 11.30 4.49 7.43
CA GLY A 128 11.64 3.07 7.47
C GLY A 128 11.63 2.38 6.11
N MET A 129 10.85 2.88 5.16
CA MET A 129 10.71 2.29 3.83
C MET A 129 11.98 2.53 3.00
N LYS A 130 12.48 1.46 2.40
CA LYS A 130 13.70 1.43 1.58
C LYS A 130 13.45 0.86 0.19
N ALA A 131 14.44 0.95 -0.68
CA ALA A 131 14.38 0.35 -2.02
C ALA A 131 14.09 -1.16 -1.96
N GLY A 132 13.18 -1.60 -2.82
CA GLY A 132 12.71 -2.99 -2.88
C GLY A 132 11.59 -3.33 -1.90
N ASP A 133 11.22 -2.44 -0.97
CA ASP A 133 10.02 -2.59 -0.13
C ASP A 133 8.73 -2.38 -0.95
N TYR A 134 7.59 -2.73 -0.37
CA TYR A 134 6.27 -2.50 -0.95
C TYR A 134 5.44 -1.59 -0.04
N LEU A 135 4.59 -0.74 -0.64
CA LEU A 135 3.59 0.04 0.08
C LEU A 135 2.19 -0.28 -0.48
N PHE A 136 1.39 -1.00 0.31
CA PHE A 136 -0.01 -1.29 0.01
C PHE A 136 -0.89 -0.20 0.58
N ILE A 137 -1.79 0.37 -0.26
CA ILE A 137 -2.64 1.50 0.12
C ILE A 137 -4.09 1.17 -0.19
N GLN A 138 -4.94 1.04 0.85
CA GLN A 138 -6.38 0.81 0.72
C GLN A 138 -7.18 1.76 1.60
N PHE A 139 -7.96 2.64 0.99
CA PHE A 139 -8.92 3.52 1.62
C PHE A 139 -10.20 3.60 0.78
N GLY A 140 -11.14 4.50 1.11
CA GLY A 140 -12.36 4.73 0.33
C GLY A 140 -13.65 4.30 1.05
N ILE A 141 -13.56 3.75 2.28
CA ILE A 141 -14.75 3.41 3.09
C ILE A 141 -15.13 4.61 3.95
N ASN A 142 -14.24 5.05 4.83
CA ASN A 142 -14.48 6.19 5.71
C ASN A 142 -14.45 7.53 4.97
N ASP A 143 -13.75 7.60 3.85
CA ASP A 143 -13.61 8.76 2.97
C ASP A 143 -14.96 9.23 2.43
N GLY A 144 -15.90 8.30 2.22
CA GLY A 144 -17.28 8.58 1.81
C GLY A 144 -18.16 9.22 2.91
N SER A 145 -17.62 9.49 4.10
CA SER A 145 -18.34 10.23 5.13
C SER A 145 -18.77 11.60 4.62
N THR A 146 -19.95 12.07 5.00
CA THR A 146 -20.42 13.42 4.69
C THR A 146 -19.98 14.46 5.73
N THR A 147 -19.30 14.02 6.79
CA THR A 147 -18.88 14.88 7.91
C THR A 147 -17.40 14.74 8.19
N CYS A 148 -16.79 15.87 8.58
CA CYS A 148 -15.40 15.89 9.07
C CYS A 148 -15.32 15.26 10.48
N PRO A 149 -14.17 14.68 10.79
CA PRO A 149 -12.88 14.76 10.07
C PRO A 149 -12.69 13.70 8.96
N ARG A 150 -13.62 12.75 8.75
CA ARG A 150 -13.43 11.62 7.83
C ARG A 150 -13.72 11.93 6.37
N HIS A 151 -14.56 12.94 6.09
CA HIS A 151 -14.90 13.33 4.73
C HIS A 151 -13.66 13.65 3.89
N VAL A 152 -13.63 13.12 2.66
CA VAL A 152 -12.61 13.42 1.66
C VAL A 152 -13.30 13.48 0.30
N GLY A 153 -13.18 14.61 -0.38
CA GLY A 153 -13.68 14.76 -1.75
C GLY A 153 -12.87 13.93 -2.74
N THR A 154 -13.45 13.64 -3.89
CA THR A 154 -12.85 12.72 -4.88
C THR A 154 -11.51 13.23 -5.42
N ALA A 155 -11.38 14.54 -5.69
CA ALA A 155 -10.12 15.12 -6.14
C ALA A 155 -9.03 15.03 -5.07
N ARG A 156 -9.39 15.35 -3.84
CA ARG A 156 -8.47 15.26 -2.69
C ARG A 156 -8.03 13.84 -2.41
N TYR A 157 -8.94 12.88 -2.51
CA TYR A 157 -8.61 11.45 -2.35
C TYR A 157 -7.57 11.01 -3.39
N GLN A 158 -7.79 11.35 -4.67
CA GLN A 158 -6.83 11.02 -5.73
C GLN A 158 -5.48 11.67 -5.51
N GLU A 159 -5.45 12.93 -5.11
CA GLU A 159 -4.22 13.67 -4.77
C GLU A 159 -3.43 12.96 -3.65
N LEU A 160 -4.10 12.61 -2.55
CA LEU A 160 -3.45 11.97 -1.41
C LEU A 160 -2.96 10.55 -1.74
N MET A 161 -3.75 9.76 -2.50
CA MET A 161 -3.34 8.45 -2.98
C MET A 161 -2.10 8.55 -3.88
N THR A 162 -2.10 9.51 -4.82
CA THR A 162 -0.96 9.80 -5.70
C THR A 162 0.27 10.21 -4.90
N THR A 163 0.11 11.07 -3.89
CA THR A 163 1.20 11.52 -3.01
C THR A 163 1.85 10.36 -2.27
N MET A 164 1.04 9.44 -1.73
CA MET A 164 1.57 8.26 -1.03
C MET A 164 2.34 7.32 -1.99
N ALA A 165 1.79 7.09 -3.18
CA ALA A 165 2.45 6.26 -4.19
C ALA A 165 3.77 6.88 -4.66
N GLN A 166 3.80 8.18 -4.95
CA GLN A 166 5.02 8.91 -5.34
C GLN A 166 6.08 8.88 -4.23
N ALA A 167 5.69 8.96 -2.97
CA ALA A 167 6.61 8.87 -1.85
C ALA A 167 7.29 7.50 -1.75
N ALA A 168 6.60 6.42 -2.12
CA ALA A 168 7.17 5.08 -2.24
C ALA A 168 8.16 5.01 -3.42
N LEU A 169 7.73 5.44 -4.60
CA LEU A 169 8.58 5.47 -5.80
C LEU A 169 9.87 6.27 -5.58
N ALA A 170 9.78 7.42 -4.93
CA ALA A 170 10.95 8.26 -4.61
C ALA A 170 11.98 7.56 -3.70
N ARG A 171 11.59 6.48 -3.01
CA ARG A 171 12.46 5.64 -2.18
C ARG A 171 12.91 4.35 -2.86
N GLY A 172 12.55 4.16 -4.13
CA GLY A 172 12.80 2.92 -4.85
C GLY A 172 11.93 1.75 -4.36
N ALA A 173 10.86 2.04 -3.62
CA ALA A 173 9.87 1.06 -3.19
C ALA A 173 8.73 0.95 -4.22
N HIS A 174 7.94 -0.11 -4.11
CA HIS A 174 6.88 -0.48 -5.04
C HIS A 174 5.50 -0.20 -4.43
N PRO A 175 4.80 0.88 -4.81
CA PRO A 175 3.41 1.08 -4.38
C PRO A 175 2.48 0.08 -5.07
N VAL A 176 1.51 -0.44 -4.31
CA VAL A 176 0.39 -1.26 -4.78
C VAL A 176 -0.89 -0.62 -4.26
N LEU A 177 -1.72 -0.11 -5.16
CA LEU A 177 -2.97 0.56 -4.81
C LEU A 177 -4.11 -0.46 -4.83
N LEU A 178 -5.04 -0.35 -3.89
CA LEU A 178 -6.19 -1.23 -3.81
C LEU A 178 -7.48 -0.40 -3.75
N THR A 179 -8.48 -0.80 -4.53
CA THR A 179 -9.82 -0.27 -4.31
C THR A 179 -10.35 -0.79 -2.97
N ALA A 180 -11.25 -0.04 -2.32
CA ALA A 180 -11.84 -0.46 -1.06
C ALA A 180 -12.56 -1.82 -1.23
N VAL A 181 -12.34 -2.74 -0.30
CA VAL A 181 -13.06 -4.00 -0.26
C VAL A 181 -14.57 -3.76 -0.12
N ALA A 182 -15.41 -4.52 -0.84
CA ALA A 182 -16.85 -4.35 -0.78
C ALA A 182 -17.43 -4.76 0.58
N ALA A 183 -18.45 -4.03 1.03
CA ALA A 183 -19.40 -4.60 2.00
C ALA A 183 -20.22 -5.69 1.34
N ILE A 184 -20.81 -6.61 2.11
CA ILE A 184 -21.85 -7.48 1.56
C ILE A 184 -23.15 -6.69 1.41
N THR A 185 -23.52 -6.43 0.18
CA THR A 185 -24.79 -5.76 -0.18
C THR A 185 -25.45 -6.57 -1.28
N CYS A 186 -26.70 -6.96 -1.10
CA CYS A 186 -27.41 -7.80 -2.02
C CYS A 186 -28.40 -7.02 -2.89
N SER A 187 -28.43 -7.33 -4.19
CA SER A 187 -29.51 -7.03 -5.11
C SER A 187 -30.14 -8.34 -5.54
N GLY A 188 -31.24 -8.73 -4.90
CA GLY A 188 -31.78 -10.07 -5.03
C GLY A 188 -30.77 -11.14 -4.57
N SER A 189 -30.47 -12.09 -5.43
CA SER A 189 -29.51 -13.18 -5.17
C SER A 189 -28.06 -12.84 -5.50
N THR A 190 -27.74 -11.58 -5.81
CA THR A 190 -26.42 -11.18 -6.28
C THR A 190 -25.82 -10.13 -5.36
N ALA A 191 -24.59 -10.34 -4.90
CA ALA A 191 -23.80 -9.32 -4.24
C ALA A 191 -23.38 -8.24 -5.26
N VAL A 192 -23.42 -6.98 -4.85
CA VAL A 192 -23.16 -5.83 -5.74
C VAL A 192 -22.07 -4.90 -5.18
N LYS A 193 -21.41 -4.15 -6.07
CA LYS A 193 -20.43 -3.13 -5.72
C LYS A 193 -21.09 -1.98 -4.97
N ASN A 194 -20.44 -1.49 -3.93
CA ASN A 194 -21.00 -0.49 -3.02
C ASN A 194 -20.00 0.51 -2.42
N ARG A 195 -18.77 0.53 -2.94
CA ARG A 195 -17.73 1.48 -2.49
C ARG A 195 -17.43 2.52 -3.56
N GLY A 196 -17.16 3.75 -3.11
CA GLY A 196 -16.70 4.85 -3.95
C GLY A 196 -15.21 4.81 -4.24
N PHE A 197 -14.72 5.86 -4.86
CA PHE A 197 -13.30 6.16 -5.10
C PHE A 197 -12.54 5.18 -6.01
N VAL A 198 -13.23 4.25 -6.68
CA VAL A 198 -12.61 3.30 -7.63
C VAL A 198 -11.93 4.04 -8.78
N THR A 199 -12.64 5.01 -9.39
CA THR A 199 -12.10 5.83 -10.47
C THR A 199 -10.84 6.60 -10.04
N GLN A 200 -10.84 7.15 -8.83
CA GLN A 200 -9.74 7.93 -8.28
C GLN A 200 -8.52 7.04 -7.95
N THR A 201 -8.77 5.85 -7.41
CA THR A 201 -7.69 4.86 -7.18
C THR A 201 -7.02 4.46 -8.49
N ASN A 202 -7.82 4.16 -9.53
CA ASN A 202 -7.30 3.84 -10.86
C ASN A 202 -6.55 5.02 -11.48
N ALA A 203 -7.06 6.24 -11.34
CA ALA A 203 -6.40 7.44 -11.84
C ALA A 203 -5.05 7.70 -11.14
N ALA A 204 -4.97 7.48 -9.82
CA ALA A 204 -3.72 7.57 -9.07
C ALA A 204 -2.72 6.49 -9.52
N GLY A 205 -3.18 5.26 -9.77
CA GLY A 205 -2.37 4.19 -10.33
C GLY A 205 -1.81 4.54 -11.70
N ALA A 206 -2.66 5.03 -12.61
CA ALA A 206 -2.25 5.47 -13.94
C ALA A 206 -1.24 6.63 -13.89
N ALA A 207 -1.47 7.62 -13.00
CA ALA A 207 -0.59 8.79 -12.84
C ALA A 207 0.81 8.44 -12.31
N THR A 208 0.94 7.32 -11.60
CA THR A 208 2.20 6.88 -10.95
C THR A 208 2.82 5.64 -11.58
N GLY A 209 2.14 5.01 -12.56
CA GLY A 209 2.55 3.73 -13.11
C GLY A 209 2.46 2.58 -12.09
N SER A 210 1.68 2.75 -11.03
CA SER A 210 1.53 1.77 -9.95
C SER A 210 0.44 0.77 -10.28
N PRO A 211 0.61 -0.54 -9.98
CA PRO A 211 -0.44 -1.53 -10.14
C PRO A 211 -1.63 -1.21 -9.22
N VAL A 212 -2.83 -1.46 -9.74
CA VAL A 212 -4.08 -1.35 -8.97
C VAL A 212 -4.74 -2.72 -8.88
N ILE A 213 -5.02 -3.17 -7.67
CA ILE A 213 -5.82 -4.36 -7.40
C ILE A 213 -7.28 -3.91 -7.19
N ASP A 214 -8.19 -4.27 -8.09
CA ASP A 214 -9.63 -4.01 -7.93
C ASP A 214 -10.22 -4.98 -6.89
N LEU A 215 -9.88 -4.75 -5.62
CA LEU A 215 -10.33 -5.58 -4.52
C LEU A 215 -11.86 -5.51 -4.32
N GLN A 216 -12.50 -4.41 -4.73
CA GLN A 216 -13.96 -4.33 -4.71
C GLN A 216 -14.57 -5.38 -5.63
N THR A 217 -14.13 -5.48 -6.88
CA THR A 217 -14.63 -6.48 -7.82
C THR A 217 -14.31 -7.89 -7.33
N LEU A 218 -13.07 -8.15 -6.95
CA LEU A 218 -12.64 -9.47 -6.47
C LEU A 218 -13.46 -9.95 -5.26
N SER A 219 -13.76 -9.05 -4.31
CA SER A 219 -14.57 -9.41 -3.15
C SER A 219 -16.04 -9.67 -3.49
N VAL A 220 -16.63 -8.85 -4.37
CA VAL A 220 -18.01 -9.07 -4.84
C VAL A 220 -18.15 -10.41 -5.59
N ASP A 221 -17.23 -10.70 -6.49
CA ASP A 221 -17.21 -11.97 -7.22
C ASP A 221 -17.07 -13.17 -6.27
N TYR A 222 -16.24 -13.01 -5.25
CA TYR A 222 -16.06 -14.04 -4.23
C TYR A 222 -17.31 -14.22 -3.37
N TYR A 223 -18.00 -13.14 -2.96
CA TYR A 223 -19.27 -13.24 -2.22
C TYR A 223 -20.34 -13.92 -3.04
N ASN A 224 -20.40 -13.66 -4.35
CA ASN A 224 -21.30 -14.35 -5.27
C ASN A 224 -20.96 -15.84 -5.40
N SER A 225 -19.68 -16.20 -5.47
CA SER A 225 -19.25 -17.60 -5.53
C SER A 225 -19.60 -18.40 -4.27
N LEU A 226 -19.71 -17.72 -3.13
CA LEU A 226 -20.12 -18.31 -1.85
C LEU A 226 -21.64 -18.33 -1.65
N GLY A 227 -22.41 -17.69 -2.54
CA GLY A 227 -23.87 -17.60 -2.41
C GLY A 227 -24.30 -16.80 -1.17
N LEU A 228 -23.57 -15.71 -0.82
CA LEU A 228 -23.88 -14.91 0.36
C LEU A 228 -25.12 -14.02 0.18
N CYS A 229 -25.72 -14.00 -1.00
CA CYS A 229 -26.96 -13.32 -1.32
C CYS A 229 -28.03 -14.35 -1.84
N PRO A 230 -29.30 -14.16 -1.53
CA PRO A 230 -29.82 -13.09 -0.66
C PRO A 230 -29.47 -13.33 0.79
N ASN A 231 -29.38 -12.27 1.59
CA ASN A 231 -29.25 -12.39 3.03
C ASN A 231 -30.30 -11.54 3.75
N ASN A 232 -30.60 -11.93 4.98
CA ASN A 232 -31.60 -11.27 5.84
C ASN A 232 -30.99 -10.27 6.83
N GLY A 233 -29.68 -10.01 6.71
CA GLY A 233 -28.94 -9.16 7.65
C GLY A 233 -28.54 -9.85 8.96
N ASP A 234 -28.72 -11.17 9.09
CA ASP A 234 -28.20 -11.94 10.22
C ASP A 234 -26.71 -12.29 9.98
N TYR A 235 -25.84 -11.56 10.63
CA TYR A 235 -24.38 -11.75 10.61
C TYR A 235 -23.88 -12.62 11.76
N THR A 236 -24.76 -13.32 12.49
CA THR A 236 -24.39 -14.10 13.67
C THR A 236 -24.28 -15.61 13.38
N SER A 237 -24.75 -16.05 12.24
CA SER A 237 -24.85 -17.48 11.90
C SER A 237 -24.55 -17.78 10.42
N GLY A 238 -24.37 -19.07 10.13
CA GLY A 238 -24.15 -19.57 8.78
C GLY A 238 -22.89 -19.03 8.07
N PRO A 239 -22.82 -19.14 6.74
CA PRO A 239 -21.68 -18.64 5.97
C PRO A 239 -21.45 -17.14 6.13
N LEU A 240 -22.52 -16.35 6.31
CA LEU A 240 -22.45 -14.92 6.49
C LEU A 240 -21.78 -14.56 7.82
N GLY A 241 -22.20 -15.20 8.94
CA GLY A 241 -21.61 -14.98 10.27
C GLY A 241 -20.20 -15.55 10.42
N GLN A 242 -19.81 -16.52 9.58
CA GLN A 242 -18.42 -16.98 9.52
C GLN A 242 -17.52 -15.98 8.78
N PHE A 243 -18.07 -15.19 7.86
CA PHE A 243 -17.30 -14.28 7.02
C PHE A 243 -17.23 -12.87 7.61
N PHE A 244 -18.35 -12.35 8.10
CA PHE A 244 -18.49 -11.00 8.60
C PHE A 244 -18.70 -11.00 10.11
N CYS A 245 -18.27 -9.90 10.73
CA CYS A 245 -18.63 -9.59 12.12
C CYS A 245 -20.13 -9.30 12.22
N ASN A 246 -20.56 -8.67 13.29
CA ASN A 246 -21.96 -8.28 13.48
C ASN A 246 -22.38 -7.07 12.61
N ASP A 247 -21.83 -6.97 11.40
CA ASP A 247 -22.19 -5.97 10.38
C ASP A 247 -21.85 -6.48 8.97
N HIS A 248 -22.21 -5.70 7.96
CA HIS A 248 -21.99 -6.03 6.55
C HIS A 248 -20.59 -5.65 6.00
N THR A 249 -19.68 -5.14 6.83
CA THR A 249 -18.43 -4.51 6.39
C THR A 249 -17.18 -5.17 6.96
N HIS A 250 -17.21 -5.52 8.23
CA HIS A 250 -16.03 -5.99 8.95
C HIS A 250 -15.96 -7.52 8.98
N PHE A 251 -14.76 -8.07 8.99
CA PHE A 251 -14.54 -9.50 8.82
C PHE A 251 -14.26 -10.22 10.13
N GLU A 252 -14.76 -11.44 10.22
CA GLU A 252 -14.22 -12.48 11.08
C GLU A 252 -12.85 -12.95 10.55
N ALA A 253 -12.06 -13.65 11.36
CA ALA A 253 -10.75 -14.17 10.96
C ALA A 253 -10.81 -15.01 9.68
N TYR A 254 -11.89 -15.81 9.48
CA TYR A 254 -12.12 -16.55 8.25
C TYR A 254 -12.25 -15.62 7.04
N GLY A 255 -13.13 -14.61 7.11
CA GLY A 255 -13.33 -13.64 6.05
C GLY A 255 -12.05 -12.87 5.72
N ALA A 256 -11.36 -12.36 6.76
CA ALA A 256 -10.08 -11.67 6.63
C ALA A 256 -9.04 -12.49 5.84
N ARG A 257 -8.89 -13.78 6.18
CA ARG A 257 -8.00 -14.71 5.48
C ARG A 257 -8.40 -14.92 4.02
N ARG A 258 -9.70 -14.97 3.71
CA ARG A 258 -10.18 -15.09 2.33
C ARG A 258 -9.86 -13.84 1.52
N ILE A 259 -10.09 -12.65 2.08
CA ILE A 259 -9.73 -11.39 1.42
C ILE A 259 -8.21 -11.30 1.19
N ALA A 260 -7.38 -11.65 2.17
CA ALA A 260 -5.92 -11.71 2.01
C ALA A 260 -5.50 -12.60 0.82
N ARG A 261 -6.15 -13.76 0.66
CA ARG A 261 -5.90 -14.68 -0.47
C ARG A 261 -6.35 -14.11 -1.81
N LEU A 262 -7.42 -13.31 -1.86
CA LEU A 262 -7.78 -12.59 -3.09
C LEU A 262 -6.69 -11.62 -3.50
N VAL A 263 -6.12 -10.89 -2.53
CA VAL A 263 -5.01 -9.96 -2.79
C VAL A 263 -3.78 -10.71 -3.30
N THR A 264 -3.37 -11.82 -2.66
CA THR A 264 -2.21 -12.61 -3.13
C THR A 264 -2.47 -13.28 -4.48
N GLY A 265 -3.71 -13.69 -4.77
CA GLY A 265 -4.12 -14.15 -6.08
C GLY A 265 -3.96 -13.08 -7.16
N ALA A 266 -4.34 -11.83 -6.83
CA ALA A 266 -4.14 -10.69 -7.73
C ALA A 266 -2.66 -10.37 -7.97
N LEU A 267 -1.79 -10.51 -6.94
CA LEU A 267 -0.34 -10.37 -7.12
C LEU A 267 0.19 -11.33 -8.18
N ARG A 268 -0.23 -12.61 -8.13
CA ARG A 268 0.16 -13.63 -9.12
C ARG A 268 -0.39 -13.28 -10.52
N THR A 269 -1.67 -12.94 -10.60
CA THR A 269 -2.35 -12.63 -11.88
C THR A 269 -1.74 -11.43 -12.58
N GLN A 270 -1.40 -10.39 -11.81
CA GLN A 270 -0.79 -9.15 -12.33
C GLN A 270 0.74 -9.26 -12.45
N LYS A 271 1.34 -10.40 -12.08
CA LYS A 271 2.80 -10.63 -12.10
C LYS A 271 3.56 -9.57 -11.29
N ILE A 272 3.01 -9.14 -10.16
CA ILE A 272 3.72 -8.26 -9.22
C ILE A 272 4.82 -9.09 -8.55
N PRO A 273 6.11 -8.68 -8.59
CA PRO A 273 7.23 -9.53 -8.18
C PRO A 273 7.16 -10.04 -6.74
N LEU A 274 6.43 -9.36 -5.85
CA LEU A 274 6.17 -9.85 -4.49
C LEU A 274 5.51 -11.24 -4.48
N ALA A 275 4.82 -11.63 -5.56
CA ALA A 275 4.20 -12.94 -5.69
C ALA A 275 5.19 -14.10 -5.67
N ASP A 276 6.45 -13.86 -6.03
CA ASP A 276 7.52 -14.88 -6.04
C ASP A 276 7.92 -15.31 -4.61
N SER A 277 7.52 -14.53 -3.60
CA SER A 277 7.76 -14.82 -2.19
C SER A 277 6.54 -15.45 -1.48
N LEU A 278 5.47 -15.80 -2.21
CA LEU A 278 4.30 -16.46 -1.64
C LEU A 278 4.54 -17.96 -1.39
N LEU A 279 4.00 -18.46 -0.26
CA LEU A 279 4.00 -19.88 0.11
C LEU A 279 3.16 -20.74 -0.85
#